data_18576f361e45e408261449cc4fd02f19
#
_entry.id   18576f361e45e408261449cc4fd02f19
#
_cell.length_a   1.000
_cell.length_b   1.000
_cell.length_c   1.000
_cell.angle_alpha   90.00
_cell.angle_beta   90.00
_cell.angle_gamma   90.00
#
_symmetry.space_group_name_H-M   'P 1'
#
loop_
_entity.id
_entity.type
_entity.pdbx_description
1 polymer ?
#
loop_
_entity_poly.entity_id
_entity_poly.type
_entity_poly.pdbx_seq_one_letter_code
_entity_poly.pdbx_strand_id
1 'polypeptide(L)'
;MTARVERFSFAERDELSAAIVATVPRPLRTLAVDLLAESFIDAYDEPSTALRPLALVDWVGRMCDAHADSPGVPVIFSNACTEIERYAGSRSTAASPRVPLRLLDDAIAAIVAKRRRDLEPAANRLDETDAAINALIQRLERADPLSADHSRAVSAWCTRLARRLSLSDRTIVAVARGGLLHDVGKITTPREILHAPRKLTDDEFDVMRSHTTAGERILREHASLAAFTAPARSHHERLDGRGYPDRLDAADIPLEIRIITVADCFNAMIGRRPYRPPMAPAAALDELKRGSGTQFDPVIVAALHDVVTGLRREPDALPRP
;
A
#
# COMPACT_ATOMS: atom_id res chain seq x y z
N MET A 1 -32.58 -6.21 -23.70
CA MET A 1 -32.20 -5.11 -22.78
C MET A 1 -31.28 -5.69 -21.73
N THR A 2 -29.99 -5.56 -21.94
CA THR A 2 -28.97 -5.97 -20.97
C THR A 2 -28.94 -4.91 -19.88
N ALA A 3 -29.33 -5.25 -18.67
CA ALA A 3 -29.20 -4.38 -17.51
C ALA A 3 -27.72 -4.04 -17.36
N ARG A 4 -27.40 -2.75 -17.48
CA ARG A 4 -26.06 -2.21 -17.21
C ARG A 4 -25.85 -2.37 -15.71
N VAL A 5 -24.96 -3.29 -15.33
CA VAL A 5 -24.53 -3.40 -13.93
C VAL A 5 -23.75 -2.13 -13.63
N GLU A 6 -24.32 -1.26 -12.78
CA GLU A 6 -23.62 -0.07 -12.33
C GLU A 6 -22.44 -0.51 -11.46
N ARG A 7 -21.24 -0.07 -11.82
CA ARG A 7 -20.03 -0.26 -11.04
C ARG A 7 -20.06 0.64 -9.80
N PHE A 8 -19.40 0.22 -8.75
CA PHE A 8 -19.22 1.07 -7.58
C PHE A 8 -18.47 2.36 -7.95
N SER A 9 -19.00 3.51 -7.55
CA SER A 9 -18.29 4.79 -7.63
C SER A 9 -17.08 4.79 -6.69
N PHE A 10 -16.15 5.72 -6.87
CA PHE A 10 -14.97 5.83 -6.02
C PHE A 10 -15.31 6.00 -4.53
N ALA A 11 -16.30 6.86 -4.21
CA ALA A 11 -16.75 7.06 -2.83
C ALA A 11 -17.37 5.79 -2.21
N GLU A 12 -18.14 5.04 -2.99
CA GLU A 12 -18.74 3.78 -2.56
C GLU A 12 -17.68 2.70 -2.31
N ARG A 13 -16.62 2.67 -3.10
CA ARG A 13 -15.48 1.75 -2.92
C ARG A 13 -14.71 2.06 -1.63
N ASP A 14 -14.45 3.33 -1.36
CA ASP A 14 -13.75 3.76 -0.13
C ASP A 14 -14.60 3.42 1.11
N GLU A 15 -15.92 3.66 1.07
CA GLU A 15 -16.84 3.34 2.16
C GLU A 15 -16.92 1.83 2.40
N LEU A 16 -17.02 1.04 1.31
CA LEU A 16 -17.09 -0.40 1.37
C LEU A 16 -15.76 -1.01 1.85
N SER A 17 -14.62 -0.51 1.39
CA SER A 17 -13.30 -0.91 1.86
C SER A 17 -13.14 -0.65 3.36
N ALA A 18 -13.52 0.54 3.83
CA ALA A 18 -13.49 0.87 5.25
C ALA A 18 -14.40 -0.03 6.09
N ALA A 19 -15.60 -0.36 5.57
CA ALA A 19 -16.53 -1.26 6.25
C ALA A 19 -15.95 -2.68 6.36
N ILE A 20 -15.37 -3.22 5.29
CA ILE A 20 -14.70 -4.54 5.29
C ILE A 20 -13.56 -4.56 6.31
N VAL A 21 -12.69 -3.57 6.29
CA VAL A 21 -11.57 -3.43 7.24
C VAL A 21 -12.06 -3.35 8.69
N ALA A 22 -13.17 -2.65 8.93
CA ALA A 22 -13.74 -2.52 10.26
C ALA A 22 -14.21 -3.85 10.87
N THR A 23 -14.58 -4.83 10.03
CA THR A 23 -14.99 -6.17 10.49
C THR A 23 -13.83 -7.03 10.93
N VAL A 24 -12.59 -6.69 10.53
CA VAL A 24 -11.41 -7.48 10.88
C VAL A 24 -10.95 -7.15 12.31
N PRO A 25 -10.69 -8.15 13.15
CA PRO A 25 -10.18 -7.93 14.50
C PRO A 25 -8.90 -7.08 14.50
N ARG A 26 -8.78 -6.11 15.41
CA ARG A 26 -7.62 -5.18 15.49
C ARG A 26 -6.25 -5.84 15.36
N PRO A 27 -5.97 -6.99 16.02
CA PRO A 27 -4.68 -7.66 15.89
C PRO A 27 -4.34 -8.15 14.47
N LEU A 28 -5.38 -8.35 13.63
CA LEU A 28 -5.24 -8.84 12.25
C LEU A 28 -5.31 -7.70 11.22
N ARG A 29 -5.53 -6.45 11.65
CA ARG A 29 -5.53 -5.27 10.78
C ARG A 29 -4.10 -4.90 10.42
N THR A 30 -3.54 -5.64 9.47
CA THR A 30 -2.27 -5.31 8.82
C THR A 30 -2.54 -4.52 7.55
N LEU A 31 -1.51 -3.91 6.97
CA LEU A 31 -1.61 -3.26 5.66
C LEU A 31 -2.22 -4.17 4.58
N ALA A 32 -1.98 -5.48 4.69
CA ALA A 32 -2.54 -6.47 3.77
C ALA A 32 -4.08 -6.48 3.75
N VAL A 33 -4.73 -6.09 4.84
CA VAL A 33 -6.21 -6.09 4.93
C VAL A 33 -6.82 -5.02 4.02
N ASP A 34 -6.28 -3.81 4.04
CA ASP A 34 -6.76 -2.71 3.19
C ASP A 34 -6.57 -3.06 1.71
N LEU A 35 -5.41 -3.64 1.37
CA LEU A 35 -5.09 -4.12 0.03
C LEU A 35 -6.03 -5.23 -0.44
N LEU A 36 -6.33 -6.17 0.45
CA LEU A 36 -7.23 -7.27 0.17
C LEU A 36 -8.66 -6.79 -0.05
N ALA A 37 -9.15 -5.84 0.76
CA ALA A 37 -10.49 -5.30 0.63
C ALA A 37 -10.70 -4.61 -0.73
N GLU A 38 -9.78 -3.74 -1.15
CA GLU A 38 -9.87 -3.06 -2.44
C GLU A 38 -9.75 -4.03 -3.63
N SER A 39 -8.81 -4.97 -3.58
CA SER A 39 -8.61 -5.96 -4.63
C SER A 39 -9.80 -6.92 -4.76
N PHE A 40 -10.47 -7.22 -3.65
CA PHE A 40 -11.71 -8.00 -3.65
C PHE A 40 -12.87 -7.23 -4.30
N ILE A 41 -13.01 -5.93 -4.02
CA ILE A 41 -14.02 -5.08 -4.64
C ILE A 41 -13.81 -5.03 -6.16
N ASP A 42 -12.56 -4.98 -6.64
CA ASP A 42 -12.24 -5.02 -8.06
C ASP A 42 -12.69 -6.33 -8.72
N ALA A 43 -12.45 -7.47 -8.08
CA ALA A 43 -12.89 -8.78 -8.60
C ALA A 43 -14.42 -8.92 -8.59
N TYR A 44 -15.09 -8.34 -7.59
CA TYR A 44 -16.55 -8.35 -7.48
C TYR A 44 -17.22 -7.43 -8.53
N ASP A 45 -16.56 -6.37 -8.93
CA ASP A 45 -17.05 -5.38 -9.91
C ASP A 45 -16.93 -5.87 -11.37
N GLU A 46 -16.58 -7.15 -11.59
CA GLU A 46 -16.54 -7.74 -12.92
C GLU A 46 -17.89 -7.56 -13.63
N PRO A 47 -17.92 -6.89 -14.79
CA PRO A 47 -19.17 -6.50 -15.47
C PRO A 47 -19.98 -7.69 -15.99
N SER A 48 -19.35 -8.84 -16.17
CA SER A 48 -20.03 -10.07 -16.62
C SER A 48 -20.52 -10.89 -15.44
N THR A 49 -21.84 -11.02 -15.30
CA THR A 49 -22.43 -11.87 -14.26
C THR A 49 -22.06 -13.35 -14.40
N ALA A 50 -21.72 -13.81 -15.62
CA ALA A 50 -21.25 -15.16 -15.88
C ALA A 50 -19.77 -15.36 -15.48
N LEU A 51 -18.93 -14.33 -15.60
CA LEU A 51 -17.50 -14.39 -15.30
C LEU A 51 -17.17 -13.99 -13.85
N ARG A 52 -18.07 -13.31 -13.17
CA ARG A 52 -17.87 -12.84 -11.79
C ARG A 52 -17.47 -13.95 -10.81
N PRO A 53 -18.12 -15.14 -10.80
CA PRO A 53 -17.68 -16.24 -9.94
C PRO A 53 -16.27 -16.71 -10.26
N LEU A 54 -15.89 -16.74 -11.54
CA LEU A 54 -14.54 -17.12 -11.99
C LEU A 54 -13.51 -16.06 -11.57
N ALA A 55 -13.85 -14.77 -11.70
CA ALA A 55 -12.99 -13.67 -11.26
C ALA A 55 -12.74 -13.72 -9.74
N LEU A 56 -13.76 -14.03 -8.95
CA LEU A 56 -13.63 -14.19 -7.50
C LEU A 56 -12.80 -15.42 -7.12
N VAL A 57 -13.01 -16.56 -7.78
CA VAL A 57 -12.20 -17.77 -7.55
C VAL A 57 -10.75 -17.54 -7.94
N ASP A 58 -10.49 -16.87 -9.06
CA ASP A 58 -9.16 -16.51 -9.48
C ASP A 58 -8.50 -15.49 -8.54
N TRP A 59 -9.26 -14.50 -8.05
CA TRP A 59 -8.82 -13.57 -7.02
C TRP A 59 -8.42 -14.31 -5.74
N VAL A 60 -9.26 -15.23 -5.23
CA VAL A 60 -8.93 -16.05 -4.06
C VAL A 60 -7.66 -16.86 -4.30
N GLY A 61 -7.53 -17.45 -5.50
CA GLY A 61 -6.32 -18.17 -5.90
C GLY A 61 -5.07 -17.29 -5.79
N ARG A 62 -5.08 -16.10 -6.42
CA ARG A 62 -3.97 -15.12 -6.36
C ARG A 62 -3.68 -14.64 -4.94
N MET A 63 -4.71 -14.37 -4.14
CA MET A 63 -4.54 -13.94 -2.76
C MET A 63 -3.97 -15.04 -1.89
N CYS A 64 -4.40 -16.29 -2.08
CA CYS A 64 -3.79 -17.42 -1.42
C CYS A 64 -2.33 -17.64 -1.88
N ASP A 65 -1.98 -17.32 -3.14
CA ASP A 65 -0.60 -17.38 -3.61
C ASP A 65 0.28 -16.25 -3.03
N ALA A 66 -0.26 -15.03 -2.98
CA ALA A 66 0.45 -13.85 -2.49
C ALA A 66 0.55 -13.80 -0.96
N HIS A 67 -0.43 -14.38 -0.27
CA HIS A 67 -0.59 -14.30 1.19
C HIS A 67 -0.87 -15.67 1.81
N ALA A 68 -0.23 -16.71 1.26
CA ALA A 68 -0.46 -18.12 1.60
C ALA A 68 -0.49 -18.42 3.11
N ASP A 69 0.11 -17.53 3.89
CA ASP A 69 0.45 -17.71 5.28
C ASP A 69 -0.24 -16.73 6.22
N SER A 70 -1.19 -15.92 5.73
CA SER A 70 -1.94 -15.04 6.63
C SER A 70 -3.21 -15.73 7.12
N PRO A 71 -3.30 -16.09 8.42
CA PRO A 71 -4.52 -16.72 9.00
C PRO A 71 -5.74 -15.80 8.92
N GLY A 72 -5.52 -14.50 8.64
CA GLY A 72 -6.58 -13.50 8.48
C GLY A 72 -7.30 -13.54 7.13
N VAL A 73 -6.68 -14.08 6.07
CA VAL A 73 -7.26 -14.06 4.70
C VAL A 73 -8.64 -14.72 4.63
N PRO A 74 -8.89 -15.92 5.19
CA PRO A 74 -10.23 -16.52 5.18
C PRO A 74 -11.26 -15.69 5.92
N VAL A 75 -10.89 -15.07 7.05
CA VAL A 75 -11.78 -14.23 7.86
C VAL A 75 -12.14 -12.95 7.12
N ILE A 76 -11.15 -12.30 6.49
CA ILE A 76 -11.34 -11.09 5.69
C ILE A 76 -12.29 -11.38 4.53
N PHE A 77 -12.09 -12.50 3.84
CA PHE A 77 -12.91 -12.90 2.72
C PHE A 77 -14.37 -13.14 3.13
N SER A 78 -14.61 -13.94 4.18
CA SER A 78 -15.96 -14.23 4.68
C SER A 78 -16.68 -12.93 5.09
N ASN A 79 -15.97 -12.03 5.77
CA ASN A 79 -16.53 -10.76 6.20
C ASN A 79 -16.79 -9.82 5.00
N ALA A 80 -15.90 -9.79 4.01
CA ALA A 80 -16.05 -9.00 2.79
C ALA A 80 -17.28 -9.45 2.00
N CYS A 81 -17.49 -10.76 1.83
CA CYS A 81 -18.68 -11.30 1.18
C CYS A 81 -19.97 -10.85 1.90
N THR A 82 -19.98 -10.92 3.24
CA THR A 82 -21.12 -10.50 4.05
C THR A 82 -21.41 -9.00 3.90
N GLU A 83 -20.39 -8.15 3.93
CA GLU A 83 -20.57 -6.70 3.79
C GLU A 83 -21.04 -6.30 2.38
N ILE A 84 -20.50 -6.93 1.34
CA ILE A 84 -20.95 -6.70 -0.04
C ILE A 84 -22.42 -7.13 -0.22
N GLU A 85 -22.83 -8.26 0.35
CA GLU A 85 -24.23 -8.69 0.30
C GLU A 85 -25.15 -7.72 1.04
N ARG A 86 -24.75 -7.26 2.21
CA ARG A 86 -25.48 -6.26 2.98
C ARG A 86 -25.64 -4.96 2.18
N TYR A 87 -24.55 -4.50 1.53
CA TYR A 87 -24.55 -3.30 0.74
C TYR A 87 -25.37 -3.45 -0.55
N ALA A 88 -25.21 -4.55 -1.28
CA ALA A 88 -25.98 -4.84 -2.48
C ALA A 88 -27.48 -5.06 -2.17
N GLY A 89 -27.79 -5.71 -1.04
CA GLY A 89 -29.16 -5.91 -0.59
C GLY A 89 -29.89 -4.64 -0.21
N SER A 90 -29.19 -3.61 0.25
CA SER A 90 -29.78 -2.31 0.58
C SER A 90 -30.15 -1.46 -0.66
N ARG A 91 -29.62 -1.79 -1.85
CA ARG A 91 -29.79 -1.04 -3.10
C ARG A 91 -30.66 -1.71 -4.15
N SER A 92 -30.91 -3.01 -4.04
CA SER A 92 -31.58 -3.77 -5.10
C SER A 92 -33.10 -3.82 -4.91
N THR A 93 -33.81 -3.20 -5.85
CA THR A 93 -35.23 -3.43 -6.08
C THR A 93 -35.49 -4.50 -7.16
N ALA A 94 -34.47 -5.12 -7.74
CA ALA A 94 -34.57 -6.16 -8.76
C ALA A 94 -33.74 -7.39 -8.36
N ALA A 95 -34.36 -8.57 -8.47
CA ALA A 95 -33.72 -9.85 -8.18
C ALA A 95 -32.51 -10.10 -9.10
N SER A 96 -31.31 -9.78 -8.64
CA SER A 96 -30.06 -10.29 -9.26
C SER A 96 -29.94 -11.79 -8.99
N PRO A 97 -29.50 -12.62 -9.97
CA PRO A 97 -29.26 -14.03 -9.73
C PRO A 97 -28.20 -14.18 -8.64
N ARG A 98 -28.60 -14.65 -7.48
CA ARG A 98 -27.70 -14.92 -6.35
C ARG A 98 -26.78 -16.06 -6.78
N VAL A 99 -25.48 -15.79 -6.86
CA VAL A 99 -24.49 -16.88 -6.87
C VAL A 99 -24.68 -17.64 -5.56
N PRO A 100 -24.82 -18.97 -5.57
CA PRO A 100 -24.91 -19.72 -4.33
C PRO A 100 -23.58 -19.58 -3.58
N LEU A 101 -23.53 -18.67 -2.61
CA LEU A 101 -22.34 -18.39 -1.78
C LEU A 101 -21.76 -19.65 -1.15
N ARG A 102 -22.61 -20.64 -0.82
CA ARG A 102 -22.15 -21.93 -0.29
C ARG A 102 -21.17 -22.65 -1.20
N LEU A 103 -21.36 -22.62 -2.54
CA LEU A 103 -20.41 -23.22 -3.48
C LEU A 103 -19.07 -22.46 -3.54
N LEU A 104 -19.12 -21.16 -3.33
CA LEU A 104 -17.92 -20.34 -3.26
C LEU A 104 -17.19 -20.58 -1.93
N ASP A 105 -17.91 -20.62 -0.81
CA ASP A 105 -17.37 -20.94 0.52
C ASP A 105 -16.72 -22.33 0.54
N ASP A 106 -17.35 -23.34 -0.06
CA ASP A 106 -16.82 -24.71 -0.13
C ASP A 106 -15.56 -24.77 -1.01
N ALA A 107 -15.57 -24.07 -2.15
CA ALA A 107 -14.40 -24.00 -3.04
C ALA A 107 -13.22 -23.29 -2.36
N ILE A 108 -13.48 -22.18 -1.65
CA ILE A 108 -12.48 -21.44 -0.89
C ILE A 108 -11.94 -22.30 0.26
N ALA A 109 -12.81 -22.93 1.03
CA ALA A 109 -12.42 -23.82 2.12
C ALA A 109 -11.52 -24.96 1.61
N ALA A 110 -11.84 -25.54 0.44
CA ALA A 110 -11.04 -26.60 -0.18
C ALA A 110 -9.67 -26.10 -0.66
N ILE A 111 -9.61 -24.91 -1.29
CA ILE A 111 -8.36 -24.28 -1.76
C ILE A 111 -7.49 -23.92 -0.55
N VAL A 112 -8.06 -23.27 0.46
CA VAL A 112 -7.36 -22.87 1.69
C VAL A 112 -6.85 -24.10 2.45
N ALA A 113 -7.65 -25.16 2.58
CA ALA A 113 -7.25 -26.39 3.27
C ALA A 113 -6.16 -27.17 2.52
N LYS A 114 -6.20 -27.18 1.19
CA LYS A 114 -5.16 -27.81 0.37
C LYS A 114 -3.84 -27.04 0.51
N ARG A 115 -3.87 -25.71 0.38
CA ARG A 115 -2.66 -24.87 0.48
C ARG A 115 -2.10 -24.77 1.88
N ARG A 116 -2.96 -24.79 2.92
CA ARG A 116 -2.48 -24.83 4.31
C ARG A 116 -1.57 -26.03 4.56
N ARG A 117 -1.87 -27.19 3.95
CA ARG A 117 -1.05 -28.39 4.05
C ARG A 117 0.27 -28.31 3.29
N ASP A 118 0.27 -27.59 2.16
CA ASP A 118 1.45 -27.45 1.31
C ASP A 118 2.40 -26.33 1.79
N LEU A 119 1.95 -25.45 2.68
CA LEU A 119 2.59 -24.18 3.00
C LEU A 119 2.89 -23.95 4.51
N GLU A 120 2.63 -24.95 5.37
CA GLU A 120 2.92 -24.83 6.81
C GLU A 120 4.34 -24.30 7.16
N PRO A 121 5.43 -24.59 6.39
CA PRO A 121 6.74 -24.02 6.68
C PRO A 121 6.90 -22.55 6.25
N ALA A 122 6.09 -22.06 5.31
CA ALA A 122 6.12 -20.67 4.86
C ALA A 122 5.24 -19.78 5.77
N ALA A 123 4.15 -20.33 6.34
CA ALA A 123 3.21 -19.66 7.24
C ALA A 123 3.93 -18.99 8.42
N ASN A 124 4.81 -19.72 9.08
CA ASN A 124 5.55 -19.20 10.24
C ASN A 124 6.41 -17.97 9.90
N ARG A 125 6.94 -17.89 8.66
CA ARG A 125 7.81 -16.77 8.24
C ARG A 125 7.07 -15.48 7.95
N LEU A 126 5.83 -15.52 7.50
CA LEU A 126 5.02 -14.31 7.24
C LEU A 126 4.41 -13.76 8.51
N ASP A 127 3.98 -14.64 9.42
CA ASP A 127 3.58 -14.22 10.77
C ASP A 127 4.73 -13.50 11.50
N GLU A 128 5.97 -13.98 11.33
CA GLU A 128 7.16 -13.31 11.86
C GLU A 128 7.40 -11.95 11.19
N THR A 129 7.21 -11.86 9.87
CA THR A 129 7.39 -10.61 9.12
C THR A 129 6.36 -9.57 9.55
N ASP A 130 5.09 -9.93 9.58
CA ASP A 130 4.01 -9.02 9.96
C ASP A 130 4.08 -8.65 11.45
N ALA A 131 4.45 -9.58 12.32
CA ALA A 131 4.70 -9.30 13.73
C ALA A 131 5.86 -8.32 13.92
N ALA A 132 6.97 -8.48 13.17
CA ALA A 132 8.11 -7.58 13.22
C ALA A 132 7.75 -6.18 12.69
N ILE A 133 7.03 -6.09 11.56
CA ILE A 133 6.53 -4.82 11.02
C ILE A 133 5.65 -4.12 12.05
N ASN A 134 4.66 -4.80 12.62
CA ASN A 134 3.74 -4.22 13.60
C ASN A 134 4.49 -3.74 14.85
N ALA A 135 5.46 -4.50 15.35
CA ALA A 135 6.27 -4.11 16.50
C ALA A 135 7.08 -2.82 16.22
N LEU A 136 7.68 -2.71 15.04
CA LEU A 136 8.44 -1.53 14.63
C LEU A 136 7.55 -0.30 14.44
N ILE A 137 6.39 -0.44 13.82
CA ILE A 137 5.43 0.67 13.65
C ILE A 137 4.88 1.13 14.99
N GLN A 138 4.55 0.23 15.92
CA GLN A 138 4.16 0.61 17.27
C GLN A 138 5.31 1.31 18.03
N ARG A 139 6.55 0.90 17.79
CA ARG A 139 7.73 1.57 18.38
C ARG A 139 7.91 2.97 17.81
N LEU A 140 7.73 3.15 16.49
CA LEU A 140 7.73 4.45 15.83
C LEU A 140 6.60 5.34 16.36
N GLU A 141 5.39 4.80 16.49
CA GLU A 141 4.22 5.52 17.01
C GLU A 141 4.42 6.04 18.46
N ARG A 142 5.07 5.24 19.30
CA ARG A 142 5.43 5.68 20.66
C ARG A 142 6.50 6.78 20.67
N ALA A 143 7.44 6.73 19.71
CA ALA A 143 8.48 7.74 19.57
C ALA A 143 7.95 9.04 18.95
N ASP A 144 7.21 8.90 17.85
CA ASP A 144 6.60 9.99 17.08
C ASP A 144 5.32 9.52 16.35
N PRO A 145 4.14 9.81 16.89
CA PRO A 145 2.87 9.49 16.26
C PRO A 145 2.72 10.08 14.85
N LEU A 146 3.25 11.29 14.62
CA LEU A 146 3.15 11.95 13.31
C LEU A 146 3.92 11.21 12.23
N SER A 147 5.12 10.70 12.53
CA SER A 147 5.88 9.86 11.59
C SER A 147 5.19 8.52 11.33
N ALA A 148 4.56 7.92 12.34
CA ALA A 148 3.81 6.68 12.14
C ALA A 148 2.58 6.88 11.24
N ASP A 149 1.81 7.95 11.43
CA ASP A 149 0.66 8.30 10.58
C ASP A 149 1.11 8.63 9.16
N HIS A 150 2.22 9.35 9.02
CA HIS A 150 2.84 9.62 7.73
C HIS A 150 3.23 8.33 6.99
N SER A 151 3.89 7.40 7.68
CA SER A 151 4.31 6.11 7.11
C SER A 151 3.11 5.28 6.63
N ARG A 152 2.01 5.25 7.39
CA ARG A 152 0.75 4.61 6.97
C ARG A 152 0.18 5.25 5.71
N ALA A 153 0.15 6.58 5.65
CA ALA A 153 -0.35 7.31 4.49
C ALA A 153 0.53 7.09 3.25
N VAL A 154 1.87 7.12 3.41
CA VAL A 154 2.82 6.82 2.32
C VAL A 154 2.60 5.41 1.79
N SER A 155 2.41 4.43 2.65
CA SER A 155 2.09 3.06 2.27
C SER A 155 0.82 2.96 1.42
N ALA A 156 -0.24 3.69 1.79
CA ALA A 156 -1.47 3.75 1.00
C ALA A 156 -1.25 4.39 -0.38
N TRP A 157 -0.46 5.46 -0.47
CA TRP A 157 -0.09 6.07 -1.76
C TRP A 157 0.76 5.13 -2.61
N CYS A 158 1.72 4.42 -2.03
CA CYS A 158 2.51 3.40 -2.70
C CYS A 158 1.63 2.33 -3.34
N THR A 159 0.63 1.85 -2.62
CA THR A 159 -0.35 0.89 -3.12
C THR A 159 -1.10 1.41 -4.33
N ARG A 160 -1.65 2.63 -4.24
CA ARG A 160 -2.40 3.25 -5.35
C ARG A 160 -1.53 3.46 -6.59
N LEU A 161 -0.29 3.90 -6.39
CA LEU A 161 0.68 4.08 -7.47
C LEU A 161 1.05 2.74 -8.13
N ALA A 162 1.37 1.72 -7.32
CA ALA A 162 1.76 0.41 -7.82
C ALA A 162 0.61 -0.25 -8.64
N ARG A 163 -0.63 -0.10 -8.20
CA ARG A 163 -1.81 -0.52 -8.96
C ARG A 163 -1.98 0.26 -10.26
N ARG A 164 -1.83 1.60 -10.20
CA ARG A 164 -1.94 2.44 -11.40
C ARG A 164 -0.89 2.10 -12.44
N LEU A 165 0.27 1.63 -11.99
CA LEU A 165 1.38 1.14 -12.83
C LEU A 165 1.20 -0.33 -13.25
N SER A 166 0.09 -0.98 -12.89
CA SER A 166 -0.22 -2.38 -13.21
C SER A 166 0.86 -3.35 -12.74
N LEU A 167 1.47 -3.09 -11.59
CA LEU A 167 2.46 -3.98 -11.01
C LEU A 167 1.80 -5.23 -10.44
N SER A 168 2.59 -6.31 -10.28
CA SER A 168 2.11 -7.56 -9.68
C SER A 168 1.69 -7.38 -8.23
N ASP A 169 0.74 -8.18 -7.73
CA ASP A 169 0.30 -8.14 -6.33
C ASP A 169 1.46 -8.29 -5.35
N ARG A 170 2.43 -9.16 -5.67
CA ARG A 170 3.67 -9.31 -4.90
C ARG A 170 4.45 -8.00 -4.81
N THR A 171 4.58 -7.29 -5.91
CA THR A 171 5.29 -6.00 -5.96
C THR A 171 4.48 -4.92 -5.22
N ILE A 172 3.15 -4.89 -5.37
CA ILE A 172 2.26 -3.97 -4.65
C ILE A 172 2.46 -4.12 -3.14
N VAL A 173 2.43 -5.34 -2.61
CA VAL A 173 2.65 -5.60 -1.18
C VAL A 173 4.06 -5.18 -0.75
N ALA A 174 5.09 -5.50 -1.55
CA ALA A 174 6.47 -5.14 -1.22
C ALA A 174 6.67 -3.63 -1.14
N VAL A 175 6.15 -2.88 -2.13
CA VAL A 175 6.25 -1.41 -2.16
C VAL A 175 5.47 -0.77 -1.02
N ALA A 176 4.28 -1.29 -0.72
CA ALA A 176 3.46 -0.82 0.39
C ALA A 176 4.16 -1.02 1.75
N ARG A 177 4.72 -2.21 2.01
CA ARG A 177 5.51 -2.49 3.23
C ARG A 177 6.79 -1.64 3.28
N GLY A 178 7.48 -1.46 2.15
CA GLY A 178 8.61 -0.54 2.04
C GLY A 178 8.24 0.89 2.40
N GLY A 179 7.12 1.40 1.87
CA GLY A 179 6.59 2.71 2.22
C GLY A 179 6.15 2.83 3.69
N LEU A 180 5.67 1.75 4.31
CA LEU A 180 5.37 1.74 5.73
C LEU A 180 6.62 1.82 6.61
N LEU A 181 7.73 1.22 6.18
CA LEU A 181 8.95 1.09 6.97
C LEU A 181 10.04 2.12 6.61
N HIS A 182 9.85 2.94 5.55
CA HIS A 182 10.90 3.83 5.05
C HIS A 182 11.51 4.74 6.11
N ASP A 183 10.68 5.22 7.01
CA ASP A 183 11.01 6.19 8.06
C ASP A 183 11.28 5.56 9.44
N VAL A 184 11.36 4.23 9.56
CA VAL A 184 11.52 3.54 10.85
C VAL A 184 12.75 4.00 11.64
N GLY A 185 13.78 4.47 10.96
CA GLY A 185 14.99 5.01 11.58
C GLY A 185 14.78 6.27 12.42
N LYS A 186 13.67 6.98 12.21
CA LYS A 186 13.30 8.14 13.05
C LYS A 186 13.09 7.81 14.53
N ILE A 187 12.92 6.53 14.86
CA ILE A 187 12.94 6.05 16.25
C ILE A 187 14.22 6.49 16.99
N THR A 188 15.33 6.65 16.30
CA THR A 188 16.61 7.05 16.88
C THR A 188 16.91 8.54 16.78
N THR A 189 16.07 9.30 16.08
CA THR A 189 16.26 10.75 15.92
C THR A 189 15.85 11.48 17.20
N PRO A 190 16.67 12.37 17.75
CA PRO A 190 16.32 13.16 18.92
C PRO A 190 15.03 13.95 18.69
N ARG A 191 14.14 13.97 19.69
CA ARG A 191 12.82 14.61 19.58
C ARG A 191 12.93 16.12 19.33
N GLU A 192 13.92 16.79 19.90
CA GLU A 192 14.20 18.22 19.71
C GLU A 192 14.58 18.56 18.27
N ILE A 193 15.17 17.61 17.53
CA ILE A 193 15.47 17.75 16.09
C ILE A 193 14.23 17.40 15.28
N LEU A 194 13.56 16.29 15.63
CA LEU A 194 12.39 15.78 14.89
C LEU A 194 11.22 16.77 14.90
N HIS A 195 11.02 17.46 16.04
CA HIS A 195 9.93 18.42 16.25
C HIS A 195 10.37 19.87 16.27
N ALA A 196 11.57 20.20 15.80
CA ALA A 196 12.08 21.57 15.77
C ALA A 196 11.08 22.50 15.06
N PRO A 197 10.57 23.59 15.71
CA PRO A 197 9.62 24.52 15.10
C PRO A 197 10.29 25.53 14.15
N ARG A 198 11.54 25.27 13.76
CA ARG A 198 12.40 26.12 12.94
C ARG A 198 13.13 25.27 11.89
N LYS A 199 13.81 25.93 10.97
CA LYS A 199 14.78 25.25 10.11
C LYS A 199 15.89 24.64 10.97
N LEU A 200 16.27 23.42 10.62
CA LEU A 200 17.41 22.72 11.23
C LEU A 200 18.71 23.43 10.81
N THR A 201 19.70 23.42 11.69
CA THR A 201 21.08 23.73 11.35
C THR A 201 21.65 22.61 10.45
N ASP A 202 22.81 22.83 9.84
CA ASP A 202 23.45 21.81 8.99
C ASP A 202 23.77 20.54 9.81
N ASP A 203 24.30 20.69 11.03
CA ASP A 203 24.60 19.56 11.91
C ASP A 203 23.31 18.79 12.32
N GLU A 204 22.24 19.52 12.65
CA GLU A 204 20.94 18.91 12.97
C GLU A 204 20.33 18.22 11.75
N PHE A 205 20.54 18.78 10.55
CA PHE A 205 20.08 18.18 9.32
C PHE A 205 20.85 16.89 8.99
N ASP A 206 22.13 16.82 9.31
CA ASP A 206 22.93 15.60 9.17
C ASP A 206 22.46 14.52 10.14
N VAL A 207 22.12 14.90 11.38
CA VAL A 207 21.45 13.98 12.33
C VAL A 207 20.09 13.51 11.76
N MET A 208 19.29 14.42 11.19
CA MET A 208 18.02 14.04 10.56
C MET A 208 18.23 13.07 9.39
N ARG A 209 19.22 13.31 8.52
CA ARG A 209 19.53 12.40 7.40
C ARG A 209 19.91 11.00 7.86
N SER A 210 20.52 10.88 9.04
CA SER A 210 20.98 9.59 9.56
C SER A 210 19.85 8.58 9.82
N HIS A 211 18.55 9.01 9.79
CA HIS A 211 17.43 8.09 9.92
C HIS A 211 17.41 7.02 8.80
N THR A 212 17.95 7.33 7.61
CA THR A 212 18.03 6.38 6.50
C THR A 212 18.93 5.21 6.83
N THR A 213 20.15 5.48 7.28
CA THR A 213 21.13 4.45 7.70
C THR A 213 20.74 3.78 9.01
N ALA A 214 20.09 4.50 9.92
CA ALA A 214 19.55 3.93 11.14
C ALA A 214 18.38 2.98 10.86
N GLY A 215 17.51 3.34 9.91
CA GLY A 215 16.41 2.48 9.45
C GLY A 215 16.91 1.17 8.85
N GLU A 216 17.88 1.25 7.95
CA GLU A 216 18.55 0.08 7.41
C GLU A 216 19.10 -0.83 8.52
N ARG A 217 19.79 -0.27 9.50
CA ARG A 217 20.37 -1.04 10.63
C ARG A 217 19.28 -1.72 11.45
N ILE A 218 18.22 -1.00 11.80
CA ILE A 218 17.08 -1.55 12.56
C ILE A 218 16.45 -2.73 11.80
N LEU A 219 16.22 -2.57 10.48
CA LEU A 219 15.60 -3.62 9.69
C LEU A 219 16.50 -4.85 9.52
N ARG A 220 17.82 -4.66 9.47
CA ARG A 220 18.80 -5.78 9.41
C ARG A 220 18.81 -6.66 10.66
N GLU A 221 18.34 -6.16 11.79
CA GLU A 221 18.21 -6.97 13.02
C GLU A 221 17.14 -8.07 12.88
N HIS A 222 16.27 -7.97 11.87
CA HIS A 222 15.20 -8.91 11.58
C HIS A 222 15.39 -9.54 10.20
N ALA A 223 15.74 -10.84 10.14
CA ALA A 223 15.97 -11.53 8.87
C ALA A 223 14.77 -11.45 7.91
N SER A 224 13.54 -11.50 8.45
CA SER A 224 12.29 -11.38 7.69
C SER A 224 12.07 -9.99 7.07
N LEU A 225 12.79 -8.95 7.51
CA LEU A 225 12.68 -7.58 7.02
C LEU A 225 13.82 -7.15 6.08
N ALA A 226 14.72 -8.07 5.70
CA ALA A 226 15.90 -7.79 4.86
C ALA A 226 15.53 -7.12 3.52
N ALA A 227 14.40 -7.47 2.93
CA ALA A 227 13.92 -6.89 1.68
C ALA A 227 13.57 -5.38 1.78
N PHE A 228 13.36 -4.85 2.99
CA PHE A 228 12.95 -3.47 3.22
C PHE A 228 14.12 -2.56 3.65
N THR A 229 15.33 -3.09 3.74
CA THR A 229 16.53 -2.31 4.10
C THR A 229 16.88 -1.26 3.05
N ALA A 230 16.80 -1.63 1.76
CA ALA A 230 17.08 -0.70 0.66
C ALA A 230 16.03 0.44 0.57
N PRO A 231 14.71 0.20 0.64
CA PRO A 231 13.74 1.26 0.78
C PRO A 231 14.01 2.23 1.93
N ALA A 232 14.31 1.72 3.13
CA ALA A 232 14.60 2.57 4.27
C ALA A 232 15.88 3.41 4.08
N ARG A 233 16.92 2.83 3.45
CA ARG A 233 18.18 3.53 3.20
C ARG A 233 18.05 4.57 2.10
N SER A 234 17.36 4.26 0.99
CA SER A 234 17.55 4.98 -0.27
C SER A 234 16.32 5.79 -0.74
N HIS A 235 15.25 5.92 0.08
CA HIS A 235 14.04 6.66 -0.33
C HIS A 235 14.27 8.18 -0.51
N HIS A 236 15.41 8.70 -0.08
CA HIS A 236 15.83 10.08 -0.32
C HIS A 236 16.88 10.21 -1.44
N GLU A 237 17.15 9.13 -2.16
CA GLU A 237 17.94 9.22 -3.38
C GLU A 237 17.16 9.92 -4.50
N ARG A 238 17.90 10.50 -5.43
CA ARG A 238 17.38 11.32 -6.52
C ARG A 238 17.95 10.84 -7.84
N LEU A 239 17.17 10.92 -8.91
CA LEU A 239 17.63 10.48 -10.24
C LEU A 239 18.84 11.28 -10.75
N ASP A 240 19.06 12.51 -10.24
CA ASP A 240 20.18 13.38 -10.60
C ASP A 240 21.44 13.15 -9.74
N GLY A 241 21.50 12.09 -8.92
CA GLY A 241 22.64 11.76 -8.07
C GLY A 241 22.90 12.74 -6.92
N ARG A 242 21.94 13.65 -6.64
CA ARG A 242 22.03 14.65 -5.55
C ARG A 242 21.30 14.25 -4.29
N GLY A 243 20.90 12.98 -4.22
CA GLY A 243 20.25 12.40 -3.06
C GLY A 243 21.20 12.05 -1.93
N TYR A 244 20.70 11.30 -0.96
CA TYR A 244 21.47 10.76 0.15
C TYR A 244 20.87 9.42 0.60
N PRO A 245 21.63 8.54 1.26
CA PRO A 245 23.00 8.73 1.77
C PRO A 245 24.08 8.42 0.75
N ASP A 246 23.77 7.66 -0.33
CA ASP A 246 24.80 7.06 -1.21
C ASP A 246 25.01 7.85 -2.51
N ARG A 247 24.12 8.79 -2.83
CA ARG A 247 24.11 9.57 -4.08
C ARG A 247 24.04 8.67 -5.31
N LEU A 248 23.09 7.73 -5.29
CA LEU A 248 22.89 6.75 -6.36
C LEU A 248 22.49 7.43 -7.66
N ASP A 249 22.99 6.90 -8.76
CA ASP A 249 22.54 7.26 -10.09
C ASP A 249 21.16 6.67 -10.40
N ALA A 250 20.44 7.25 -11.36
CA ALA A 250 19.10 6.81 -11.72
C ALA A 250 19.03 5.31 -12.04
N ALA A 251 20.06 4.72 -12.66
CA ALA A 251 20.09 3.30 -13.01
C ALA A 251 20.15 2.40 -11.77
N ASP A 252 20.71 2.88 -10.67
CA ASP A 252 20.90 2.13 -9.43
C ASP A 252 19.75 2.27 -8.44
N ILE A 253 18.74 3.11 -8.74
CA ILE A 253 17.55 3.27 -7.90
C ILE A 253 16.43 2.37 -8.42
N PRO A 254 16.07 1.27 -7.73
CA PRO A 254 14.98 0.38 -8.11
C PRO A 254 13.62 1.10 -8.21
N LEU A 255 12.71 0.55 -9.02
CA LEU A 255 11.38 1.11 -9.24
C LEU A 255 10.61 1.30 -7.93
N GLU A 256 10.69 0.34 -7.03
CA GLU A 256 10.02 0.34 -5.74
C GLU A 256 10.43 1.56 -4.90
N ILE A 257 11.72 1.89 -4.89
CA ILE A 257 12.24 3.05 -4.16
C ILE A 257 11.76 4.35 -4.80
N ARG A 258 11.77 4.44 -6.15
CA ARG A 258 11.24 5.62 -6.86
C ARG A 258 9.76 5.86 -6.57
N ILE A 259 8.95 4.80 -6.45
CA ILE A 259 7.53 4.90 -6.07
C ILE A 259 7.42 5.46 -4.64
N ILE A 260 8.20 4.93 -3.69
CA ILE A 260 8.19 5.39 -2.30
C ILE A 260 8.61 6.86 -2.22
N THR A 261 9.66 7.27 -2.92
CA THR A 261 10.13 8.67 -2.96
C THR A 261 9.04 9.63 -3.42
N VAL A 262 8.30 9.31 -4.49
CA VAL A 262 7.21 10.15 -4.99
C VAL A 262 6.04 10.17 -4.00
N ALA A 263 5.66 9.02 -3.44
CA ALA A 263 4.58 8.90 -2.46
C ALA A 263 4.90 9.67 -1.17
N ASP A 264 6.12 9.55 -0.66
CA ASP A 264 6.61 10.27 0.53
C ASP A 264 6.55 11.78 0.31
N CYS A 265 7.18 12.28 -0.76
CA CYS A 265 7.19 13.72 -1.05
C CYS A 265 5.78 14.28 -1.23
N PHE A 266 4.89 13.56 -1.91
CA PHE A 266 3.51 13.98 -2.07
C PHE A 266 2.79 14.05 -0.73
N ASN A 267 2.84 12.99 0.05
CA ASN A 267 2.21 12.95 1.37
C ASN A 267 2.80 14.00 2.31
N ALA A 268 4.11 14.20 2.28
CA ALA A 268 4.77 15.24 3.05
C ALA A 268 4.25 16.66 2.71
N MET A 269 3.91 16.93 1.46
CA MET A 269 3.38 18.23 1.01
C MET A 269 1.93 18.45 1.41
N ILE A 270 1.07 17.46 1.27
CA ILE A 270 -0.37 17.57 1.55
C ILE A 270 -0.73 17.30 3.02
N GLY A 271 0.17 16.69 3.78
CA GLY A 271 -0.01 16.37 5.20
C GLY A 271 0.11 17.60 6.11
N ARG A 272 -0.57 17.56 7.25
CA ARG A 272 -0.39 18.55 8.32
C ARG A 272 1.00 18.41 8.95
N ARG A 273 1.70 19.54 9.07
CA ARG A 273 2.98 19.61 9.80
C ARG A 273 2.93 20.76 10.79
N PRO A 274 3.61 20.66 11.96
CA PRO A 274 3.53 21.69 13.02
C PRO A 274 3.93 23.10 12.57
N TYR A 275 4.80 23.16 11.55
CA TYR A 275 5.44 24.41 11.09
C TYR A 275 5.02 24.87 9.70
N ARG A 276 4.08 24.15 9.03
CA ARG A 276 3.61 24.52 7.69
C ARG A 276 2.17 24.02 7.47
N PRO A 277 1.29 24.86 6.93
CA PRO A 277 -0.02 24.42 6.47
C PRO A 277 0.12 23.40 5.32
N PRO A 278 -0.82 22.45 5.19
CA PRO A 278 -0.86 21.52 4.07
C PRO A 278 -1.03 22.26 2.74
N MET A 279 -0.33 21.78 1.71
CA MET A 279 -0.53 22.25 0.34
C MET A 279 -1.81 21.65 -0.24
N ALA A 280 -2.46 22.38 -1.13
CA ALA A 280 -3.51 21.80 -1.96
C ALA A 280 -2.92 20.69 -2.85
N PRO A 281 -3.64 19.56 -3.06
CA PRO A 281 -3.13 18.46 -3.87
C PRO A 281 -2.64 18.88 -5.26
N ALA A 282 -3.34 19.82 -5.94
CA ALA A 282 -2.92 20.33 -7.23
C ALA A 282 -1.55 21.04 -7.16
N ALA A 283 -1.31 21.87 -6.14
CA ALA A 283 -0.03 22.54 -5.96
C ALA A 283 1.11 21.56 -5.65
N ALA A 284 0.83 20.50 -4.90
CA ALA A 284 1.79 19.42 -4.64
C ALA A 284 2.13 18.64 -5.94
N LEU A 285 1.15 18.39 -6.80
CA LEU A 285 1.39 17.79 -8.12
C LEU A 285 2.26 18.68 -9.01
N ASP A 286 2.04 19.99 -9.01
CA ASP A 286 2.86 20.95 -9.76
C ASP A 286 4.33 20.95 -9.25
N GLU A 287 4.53 20.82 -7.94
CA GLU A 287 5.89 20.72 -7.35
C GLU A 287 6.59 19.45 -7.82
N LEU A 288 5.92 18.29 -7.74
CA LEU A 288 6.46 17.03 -8.22
C LEU A 288 6.77 17.07 -9.71
N LYS A 289 5.91 17.72 -10.50
CA LYS A 289 6.13 17.90 -11.94
C LYS A 289 7.39 18.74 -12.23
N ARG A 290 7.67 19.77 -11.43
CA ARG A 290 8.93 20.57 -11.56
C ARG A 290 10.17 19.72 -11.30
N GLY A 291 10.11 18.76 -10.38
CA GLY A 291 11.21 17.85 -10.08
C GLY A 291 11.28 16.61 -10.97
N SER A 292 10.34 16.45 -11.91
CA SER A 292 10.27 15.30 -12.80
C SER A 292 11.51 15.22 -13.72
N GLY A 293 12.09 14.02 -13.83
CA GLY A 293 13.31 13.78 -14.61
C GLY A 293 14.62 14.15 -13.90
N THR A 294 14.54 14.79 -12.72
CA THR A 294 15.72 15.13 -11.90
C THR A 294 15.64 14.50 -10.52
N GLN A 295 14.67 14.86 -9.74
CA GLN A 295 14.40 14.25 -8.44
C GLN A 295 13.52 13.01 -8.55
N PHE A 296 12.47 13.09 -9.36
CA PHE A 296 11.40 12.11 -9.44
C PHE A 296 11.33 11.42 -10.80
N ASP A 297 10.88 10.16 -10.80
CA ASP A 297 10.62 9.42 -12.02
C ASP A 297 9.38 9.99 -12.74
N PRO A 298 9.52 10.42 -14.03
CA PRO A 298 8.42 11.02 -14.77
C PRO A 298 7.18 10.12 -14.92
N VAL A 299 7.40 8.81 -15.05
CA VAL A 299 6.31 7.84 -15.20
C VAL A 299 5.50 7.75 -13.92
N ILE A 300 6.18 7.74 -12.76
CA ILE A 300 5.53 7.67 -11.44
C ILE A 300 4.81 8.98 -11.12
N VAL A 301 5.41 10.13 -11.46
CA VAL A 301 4.74 11.44 -11.29
C VAL A 301 3.46 11.52 -12.13
N ALA A 302 3.49 11.02 -13.38
CA ALA A 302 2.32 10.96 -14.23
C ALA A 302 1.25 10.00 -13.66
N ALA A 303 1.66 8.84 -13.15
CA ALA A 303 0.76 7.90 -12.49
C ALA A 303 0.10 8.51 -11.24
N LEU A 304 0.85 9.27 -10.43
CA LEU A 304 0.30 9.96 -9.27
C LEU A 304 -0.72 11.04 -9.68
N HIS A 305 -0.43 11.81 -10.72
CA HIS A 305 -1.38 12.78 -11.26
C HIS A 305 -2.70 12.11 -11.64
N ASP A 306 -2.65 10.98 -12.34
CA ASP A 306 -3.84 10.23 -12.73
C ASP A 306 -4.62 9.71 -11.51
N VAL A 307 -3.93 9.21 -10.48
CA VAL A 307 -4.56 8.74 -9.24
C VAL A 307 -5.25 9.88 -8.50
N VAL A 308 -4.62 11.04 -8.39
CA VAL A 308 -5.15 12.18 -7.62
C VAL A 308 -6.31 12.86 -8.37
N THR A 309 -6.26 12.94 -9.69
CA THR A 309 -7.27 13.58 -10.52
C THR A 309 -8.41 12.65 -10.95
N GLY A 310 -8.32 11.36 -10.63
CA GLY A 310 -9.30 10.36 -11.06
C GLY A 310 -9.29 10.06 -12.57
N LEU A 311 -8.25 10.48 -13.29
CA LEU A 311 -8.11 10.23 -14.72
C LEU A 311 -7.79 8.76 -14.97
N ARG A 312 -8.73 8.03 -15.60
CA ARG A 312 -8.48 6.68 -16.14
C ARG A 312 -7.87 6.83 -17.52
N ARG A 313 -6.58 6.51 -17.68
CA ARG A 313 -6.01 6.22 -19.01
C ARG A 313 -6.30 4.75 -19.31
N GLU A 314 -6.74 4.47 -20.53
CA GLU A 314 -6.80 3.09 -21.04
C GLU A 314 -5.40 2.44 -21.01
N PRO A 315 -5.29 1.11 -20.78
CA PRO A 315 -3.99 0.43 -20.56
C PRO A 315 -3.03 0.45 -21.74
N ASP A 316 -3.44 0.92 -22.92
CA ASP A 316 -2.70 0.74 -24.20
C ASP A 316 -1.62 1.78 -24.52
N ALA A 317 -1.24 2.65 -23.58
CA ALA A 317 -0.31 3.76 -23.89
C ALA A 317 1.04 3.70 -23.13
N LEU A 318 1.46 2.56 -22.60
CA LEU A 318 2.82 2.42 -22.07
C LEU A 318 3.74 1.91 -23.19
N PRO A 319 4.84 2.62 -23.55
CA PRO A 319 5.86 2.06 -24.42
C PRO A 319 6.45 0.81 -23.74
N ARG A 320 6.44 -0.30 -24.45
CA ARG A 320 7.17 -1.49 -24.01
C ARG A 320 8.67 -1.19 -23.99
N PRO A 321 9.41 -1.77 -23.02
CA PRO A 321 10.84 -1.54 -22.88
C PRO A 321 11.63 -2.00 -24.07
#